data_b4ffcea707df09229d63ad9d5bc0afa4
#
_entry.id   b4ffcea707df09229d63ad9d5bc0afa4
#
_cell.length_a   1.000
_cell.length_b   1.000
_cell.length_c   1.000
_cell.angle_alpha   90.00
_cell.angle_beta   90.00
_cell.angle_gamma   90.00
#
_symmetry.space_group_name_H-M   'P 1'
#
loop_
_entity.id
_entity.type
_entity.pdbx_description
1 polymer ?
#
loop_
_entity_poly.entity_id
_entity_poly.type
_entity_poly.pdbx_seq_one_letter_code
_entity_poly.pdbx_strand_id
1 'polypeptide(L)'
;MNKKLAIISIVVIIVIIGAVSQMGVEETAETETVEIETVEEVEAMITIPVKAARPACGPHPECYIPSYYVTKLDESVVWKNEDSAFHSVTSGSYGEPDGMFDSGHMDPYGTFSYKFEETGMHPYYCTLHPWMAGNIKVER
;
A
#
# COMPACT_ATOMS: atom_id res chain seq x y z
N MET A 1 29.99 -14.73 2.42
CA MET A 1 30.34 -13.76 1.33
C MET A 1 29.22 -12.74 1.27
N ASN A 2 29.47 -11.56 1.83
CA ASN A 2 28.47 -10.51 1.99
C ASN A 2 28.46 -9.62 0.73
N LYS A 3 27.38 -9.68 -0.05
CA LYS A 3 27.17 -8.73 -1.14
C LYS A 3 26.40 -7.54 -0.60
N LYS A 4 27.12 -6.45 -0.30
CA LYS A 4 26.52 -5.14 -0.05
C LYS A 4 26.07 -4.58 -1.40
N LEU A 5 24.75 -4.42 -1.58
CA LEU A 5 24.22 -3.63 -2.69
C LEU A 5 24.53 -2.16 -2.40
N ALA A 6 25.28 -1.56 -3.29
CA ALA A 6 25.53 -0.12 -3.29
C ALA A 6 24.32 0.57 -3.94
N ILE A 7 23.67 1.44 -3.19
CA ILE A 7 22.65 2.35 -3.69
C ILE A 7 23.38 3.46 -4.45
N ILE A 8 23.20 3.51 -5.76
CA ILE A 8 23.74 4.58 -6.61
C ILE A 8 22.71 5.70 -6.63
N SER A 9 23.01 6.76 -5.88
CA SER A 9 22.29 8.03 -5.98
C SER A 9 22.61 8.70 -7.31
N ILE A 10 21.65 8.75 -8.20
CA ILE A 10 21.77 9.53 -9.45
C ILE A 10 21.28 10.94 -9.13
N VAL A 11 22.20 11.85 -8.92
CA VAL A 11 21.94 13.29 -8.86
C VAL A 11 21.89 13.81 -10.30
N VAL A 12 20.72 14.14 -10.78
CA VAL A 12 20.56 14.83 -12.08
C VAL A 12 20.58 16.33 -11.82
N ILE A 13 21.73 16.95 -12.07
CA ILE A 13 21.84 18.40 -12.05
C ILE A 13 21.50 18.90 -13.45
N ILE A 14 20.32 19.53 -13.61
CA ILE A 14 19.99 20.25 -14.83
C ILE A 14 20.42 21.70 -14.65
N VAL A 15 21.56 22.04 -15.27
CA VAL A 15 22.02 23.43 -15.38
C VAL A 15 21.44 24.01 -16.66
N ILE A 16 20.46 24.89 -16.53
CA ILE A 16 19.96 25.69 -17.66
C ILE A 16 20.73 27.01 -17.66
N ILE A 17 21.71 27.13 -18.56
CA ILE A 17 22.38 28.39 -18.83
C ILE A 17 21.60 29.12 -19.93
N GLY A 18 20.80 30.09 -19.52
CA GLY A 18 20.16 31.03 -20.43
C GLY A 18 20.97 32.33 -20.48
N ALA A 19 21.68 32.58 -21.59
CA ALA A 19 22.29 33.86 -21.83
C ALA A 19 21.24 34.84 -22.35
N VAL A 20 20.92 35.88 -21.57
CA VAL A 20 20.16 37.03 -22.05
C VAL A 20 21.01 38.28 -21.85
N SER A 21 21.22 38.96 -22.98
CA SER A 21 21.95 40.22 -23.12
C SER A 21 21.06 41.37 -22.66
N GLN A 22 21.59 42.16 -21.73
CA GLN A 22 21.35 43.57 -21.42
C GLN A 22 19.96 44.21 -21.56
N MET A 23 19.33 44.47 -20.40
CA MET A 23 18.93 45.86 -19.99
C MET A 23 18.38 45.78 -18.57
N GLY A 24 18.99 46.55 -17.66
CA GLY A 24 18.82 46.58 -16.22
C GLY A 24 17.40 46.54 -15.67
N VAL A 25 17.21 45.54 -14.85
CA VAL A 25 16.38 45.55 -13.65
C VAL A 25 16.98 44.47 -12.77
N GLU A 26 17.46 44.83 -11.60
CA GLU A 26 17.84 43.88 -10.54
C GLU A 26 16.56 43.26 -10.01
N GLU A 27 16.29 42.03 -10.41
CA GLU A 27 15.31 41.19 -9.78
C GLU A 27 16.06 39.96 -9.22
N THR A 28 16.29 39.98 -7.91
CA THR A 28 16.84 38.88 -7.17
C THR A 28 15.86 37.73 -7.20
N ALA A 29 16.04 36.80 -8.15
CA ALA A 29 15.33 35.52 -8.14
C ALA A 29 15.97 34.64 -7.08
N GLU A 30 15.37 34.57 -5.89
CA GLU A 30 15.61 33.50 -4.93
C GLU A 30 15.16 32.20 -5.57
N THR A 31 16.13 31.37 -5.93
CA THR A 31 15.87 29.99 -6.38
C THR A 31 15.57 29.17 -5.16
N GLU A 32 14.29 29.03 -4.82
CA GLU A 32 13.83 28.04 -3.85
C GLU A 32 14.09 26.64 -4.44
N THR A 33 15.14 25.99 -3.96
CA THR A 33 15.38 24.57 -4.22
C THR A 33 14.38 23.78 -3.40
N VAL A 34 13.28 23.35 -4.01
CA VAL A 34 12.39 22.37 -3.42
C VAL A 34 13.12 21.02 -3.46
N GLU A 35 13.70 20.62 -2.36
CA GLU A 35 14.11 19.23 -2.13
C GLU A 35 12.83 18.39 -2.00
N ILE A 36 12.51 17.68 -3.07
CA ILE A 36 11.49 16.64 -3.01
C ILE A 36 12.16 15.43 -2.35
N GLU A 37 12.05 15.33 -1.03
CA GLU A 37 12.28 14.07 -0.35
C GLU A 37 11.20 13.10 -0.82
N THR A 38 11.56 12.19 -1.70
CA THR A 38 10.75 11.01 -1.99
C THR A 38 10.87 10.08 -0.78
N VAL A 39 9.96 10.26 0.18
CA VAL A 39 9.73 9.24 1.20
C VAL A 39 9.14 8.05 0.45
N GLU A 40 9.92 7.00 0.21
CA GLU A 40 9.39 5.67 -0.10
C GLU A 40 8.63 5.22 1.16
N GLU A 41 7.35 5.53 1.21
CA GLU A 41 6.45 4.95 2.19
C GLU A 41 6.41 3.44 1.88
N VAL A 42 7.05 2.65 2.74
CA VAL A 42 6.97 1.19 2.66
C VAL A 42 5.56 0.81 3.10
N GLU A 43 4.65 0.80 2.14
CA GLU A 43 3.27 0.41 2.40
C GLU A 43 3.24 -1.07 2.80
N ALA A 44 2.69 -1.32 3.98
CA ALA A 44 2.43 -2.66 4.48
C ALA A 44 1.45 -3.37 3.55
N MET A 45 1.88 -4.42 2.88
CA MET A 45 1.10 -5.07 1.84
C MET A 45 0.67 -6.49 2.23
N ILE A 46 -0.62 -6.75 2.09
CA ILE A 46 -1.24 -8.07 2.20
C ILE A 46 -1.64 -8.54 0.81
N THR A 47 -1.19 -9.71 0.43
CA THR A 47 -1.47 -10.28 -0.89
C THR A 47 -2.62 -11.27 -0.84
N ILE A 48 -3.55 -11.18 -1.78
CA ILE A 48 -4.51 -12.23 -2.11
C ILE A 48 -3.84 -13.08 -3.20
N PRO A 49 -3.41 -14.31 -2.89
CA PRO A 49 -2.59 -15.10 -3.81
C PRO A 49 -3.41 -15.68 -4.96
N VAL A 50 -2.71 -16.07 -6.03
CA VAL A 50 -3.31 -16.76 -7.19
C VAL A 50 -4.07 -18.01 -6.73
N LYS A 51 -5.31 -18.19 -7.21
CA LYS A 51 -6.24 -19.30 -6.84
C LYS A 51 -6.83 -19.19 -5.43
N ALA A 52 -6.79 -18.04 -4.79
CA ALA A 52 -7.46 -17.81 -3.50
C ALA A 52 -8.98 -18.01 -3.57
N ALA A 53 -9.58 -17.83 -4.76
CA ALA A 53 -10.99 -18.11 -5.00
C ALA A 53 -11.37 -19.59 -4.87
N ARG A 54 -10.41 -20.52 -4.78
CA ARG A 54 -10.68 -21.94 -4.56
C ARG A 54 -10.88 -22.21 -3.08
N PRO A 55 -11.75 -23.18 -2.70
CA PRO A 55 -11.91 -23.61 -1.31
C PRO A 55 -10.55 -23.90 -0.65
N ALA A 56 -10.39 -23.45 0.60
CA ALA A 56 -9.14 -23.52 1.35
C ALA A 56 -7.94 -22.86 0.59
N CYS A 57 -8.21 -21.84 -0.25
CA CYS A 57 -7.20 -21.03 -0.94
C CYS A 57 -6.28 -21.80 -1.90
N GLY A 58 -6.73 -22.95 -2.38
CA GLY A 58 -5.98 -23.79 -3.31
C GLY A 58 -4.68 -24.31 -2.69
N PRO A 59 -3.50 -24.01 -3.28
CA PRO A 59 -2.22 -24.53 -2.78
C PRO A 59 -1.62 -23.69 -1.63
N HIS A 60 -2.24 -22.58 -1.25
CA HIS A 60 -1.71 -21.66 -0.25
C HIS A 60 -2.25 -21.99 1.16
N PRO A 61 -1.44 -21.85 2.23
CA PRO A 61 -1.91 -22.07 3.59
C PRO A 61 -2.87 -20.97 4.08
N GLU A 62 -2.83 -19.79 3.44
CA GLU A 62 -3.60 -18.60 3.79
C GLU A 62 -4.20 -17.97 2.54
N CYS A 63 -5.37 -17.37 2.69
CA CYS A 63 -6.09 -16.73 1.60
C CYS A 63 -5.73 -15.24 1.46
N TYR A 64 -5.32 -14.64 2.55
CA TYR A 64 -4.63 -13.36 2.64
C TYR A 64 -3.23 -13.64 3.20
N ILE A 65 -2.19 -13.12 2.59
CA ILE A 65 -0.81 -13.39 2.98
C ILE A 65 -0.10 -12.07 3.33
N PRO A 66 0.25 -11.88 4.60
CA PRO A 66 -0.12 -12.70 5.75
C PRO A 66 -1.60 -12.54 6.15
N SER A 67 -2.23 -13.57 6.74
CA SER A 67 -3.60 -13.50 7.23
C SER A 67 -3.71 -12.79 8.59
N TYR A 68 -2.60 -12.66 9.31
CA TYR A 68 -2.45 -11.84 10.51
C TYR A 68 -1.33 -10.83 10.31
N TYR A 69 -1.68 -9.54 10.40
CA TYR A 69 -0.74 -8.46 10.22
C TYR A 69 -0.78 -7.47 11.40
N VAL A 70 0.38 -6.98 11.80
CA VAL A 70 0.51 -5.95 12.85
C VAL A 70 0.96 -4.65 12.21
N THR A 71 0.22 -3.58 12.46
CA THR A 71 0.52 -2.22 12.02
C THR A 71 0.40 -1.24 13.19
N LYS A 72 0.74 0.02 12.98
CA LYS A 72 0.60 1.05 13.99
C LYS A 72 -0.60 1.95 13.69
N LEU A 73 -1.02 2.66 14.74
CA LEU A 73 -2.04 3.69 14.60
C LEU A 73 -1.59 4.73 13.57
N ASP A 74 -2.54 5.19 12.77
CA ASP A 74 -2.34 6.14 11.67
C ASP A 74 -1.55 5.62 10.46
N GLU A 75 -1.14 4.35 10.45
CA GLU A 75 -0.55 3.71 9.27
C GLU A 75 -1.62 3.12 8.35
N SER A 76 -1.30 3.08 7.05
CA SER A 76 -2.13 2.44 6.03
C SER A 76 -1.68 1.01 5.78
N VAL A 77 -2.63 0.14 5.53
CA VAL A 77 -2.39 -1.23 5.04
C VAL A 77 -2.97 -1.34 3.64
N VAL A 78 -2.22 -1.94 2.73
CA VAL A 78 -2.62 -2.17 1.35
C VAL A 78 -2.88 -3.65 1.12
N TRP A 79 -4.01 -3.98 0.51
CA TRP A 79 -4.31 -5.31 -0.01
C TRP A 79 -4.16 -5.30 -1.52
N LYS A 80 -3.47 -6.31 -2.06
CA LYS A 80 -3.30 -6.51 -3.49
C LYS A 80 -3.92 -7.83 -3.91
N ASN A 81 -4.83 -7.78 -4.87
CA ASN A 81 -5.38 -8.97 -5.50
C ASN A 81 -4.42 -9.46 -6.59
N GLU A 82 -3.74 -10.59 -6.38
CA GLU A 82 -2.91 -11.24 -7.40
C GLU A 82 -3.64 -12.41 -8.09
N ASP A 83 -4.90 -12.68 -7.68
CA ASP A 83 -5.72 -13.70 -8.33
C ASP A 83 -6.38 -13.14 -9.62
N SER A 84 -6.79 -14.05 -10.48
CA SER A 84 -7.59 -13.76 -11.68
C SER A 84 -9.10 -13.66 -11.39
N ALA A 85 -9.50 -13.89 -10.14
CA ALA A 85 -10.87 -13.76 -9.66
C ALA A 85 -11.11 -12.44 -8.93
N PHE A 86 -12.38 -12.05 -8.80
CA PHE A 86 -12.80 -10.96 -7.93
C PHE A 86 -12.70 -11.38 -6.46
N HIS A 87 -12.27 -10.45 -5.62
CA HIS A 87 -12.25 -10.58 -4.17
C HIS A 87 -12.81 -9.34 -3.50
N SER A 88 -12.91 -9.33 -2.17
CA SER A 88 -13.16 -8.14 -1.39
C SER A 88 -12.37 -8.16 -0.08
N VAL A 89 -12.25 -7.00 0.55
CA VAL A 89 -11.70 -6.82 1.89
C VAL A 89 -12.72 -6.01 2.68
N THR A 90 -13.50 -6.70 3.51
CA THR A 90 -14.62 -6.12 4.25
C THR A 90 -14.41 -6.36 5.74
N SER A 91 -14.48 -5.31 6.55
CA SER A 91 -14.29 -5.40 8.00
C SER A 91 -15.42 -6.14 8.69
N GLY A 92 -15.09 -6.88 9.75
CA GLY A 92 -16.03 -7.73 10.50
C GLY A 92 -15.84 -9.23 10.24
N SER A 93 -16.91 -10.01 10.37
CA SER A 93 -16.97 -11.45 10.11
C SER A 93 -17.88 -11.77 8.94
N TYR A 94 -17.70 -12.94 8.32
CA TYR A 94 -18.49 -13.32 7.15
C TYR A 94 -20.01 -13.24 7.44
N GLY A 95 -20.71 -12.39 6.67
CA GLY A 95 -22.12 -12.10 6.85
C GLY A 95 -22.47 -11.07 7.94
N GLU A 96 -21.48 -10.61 8.70
CA GLU A 96 -21.63 -9.64 9.79
C GLU A 96 -20.57 -8.52 9.65
N PRO A 97 -20.71 -7.61 8.66
CA PRO A 97 -19.81 -6.48 8.51
C PRO A 97 -19.97 -5.50 9.66
N ASP A 98 -18.87 -4.93 10.16
CA ASP A 98 -18.90 -3.91 11.23
C ASP A 98 -18.94 -2.48 10.69
N GLY A 99 -18.75 -2.29 9.38
CA GLY A 99 -18.87 -1.02 8.70
C GLY A 99 -17.64 -0.11 8.80
N MET A 100 -16.51 -0.61 9.32
CA MET A 100 -15.27 0.19 9.41
C MET A 100 -14.66 0.42 8.03
N PHE A 101 -14.54 -0.62 7.20
CA PHE A 101 -14.09 -0.52 5.81
C PHE A 101 -14.71 -1.60 4.92
N ASP A 102 -14.80 -1.28 3.64
CA ASP A 102 -15.20 -2.20 2.58
C ASP A 102 -14.56 -1.76 1.25
N SER A 103 -13.81 -2.66 0.64
CA SER A 103 -13.21 -2.42 -0.67
C SER A 103 -14.21 -2.48 -1.83
N GLY A 104 -15.42 -2.99 -1.57
CA GLY A 104 -16.27 -3.52 -2.65
C GLY A 104 -15.57 -4.66 -3.39
N HIS A 105 -16.00 -4.92 -4.61
CA HIS A 105 -15.33 -5.93 -5.45
C HIS A 105 -14.01 -5.38 -5.99
N MET A 106 -12.92 -6.03 -5.62
CA MET A 106 -11.59 -5.76 -6.17
C MET A 106 -11.39 -6.55 -7.45
N ASP A 107 -11.11 -5.85 -8.53
CA ASP A 107 -10.73 -6.48 -9.81
C ASP A 107 -9.47 -7.35 -9.68
N PRO A 108 -9.26 -8.31 -10.59
CA PRO A 108 -7.97 -8.96 -10.75
C PRO A 108 -6.84 -7.93 -10.84
N TYR A 109 -5.80 -8.14 -10.04
CA TYR A 109 -4.62 -7.25 -9.93
C TYR A 109 -4.89 -5.86 -9.33
N GLY A 110 -6.12 -5.61 -8.84
CA GLY A 110 -6.49 -4.39 -8.14
C GLY A 110 -5.89 -4.31 -6.74
N THR A 111 -5.90 -3.09 -6.19
CA THR A 111 -5.44 -2.79 -4.84
C THR A 111 -6.53 -2.07 -4.05
N PHE A 112 -6.51 -2.25 -2.73
CA PHE A 112 -7.32 -1.50 -1.78
C PHE A 112 -6.41 -1.06 -0.63
N SER A 113 -6.58 0.15 -0.13
CA SER A 113 -5.83 0.68 1.01
C SER A 113 -6.77 1.24 2.06
N TYR A 114 -6.45 1.00 3.34
CA TYR A 114 -7.19 1.57 4.46
C TYR A 114 -6.23 2.04 5.54
N LYS A 115 -6.45 3.27 6.04
CA LYS A 115 -5.72 3.88 7.16
C LYS A 115 -6.44 3.57 8.46
N PHE A 116 -5.73 2.97 9.44
CA PHE A 116 -6.29 2.62 10.72
C PHE A 116 -6.18 3.76 11.73
N GLU A 117 -7.32 4.27 12.20
CA GLU A 117 -7.41 5.36 13.17
C GLU A 117 -7.76 4.88 14.59
N GLU A 118 -7.94 3.57 14.79
CA GLU A 118 -8.26 2.97 16.08
C GLU A 118 -7.34 1.78 16.37
N THR A 119 -6.83 1.70 17.61
CA THR A 119 -6.05 0.53 18.08
C THR A 119 -6.97 -0.64 18.37
N GLY A 120 -6.48 -1.86 18.16
CA GLY A 120 -7.25 -3.07 18.47
C GLY A 120 -7.07 -4.18 17.46
N MET A 121 -7.96 -5.15 17.53
CA MET A 121 -8.07 -6.25 16.57
C MET A 121 -9.20 -5.93 15.60
N HIS A 122 -8.86 -5.92 14.32
CA HIS A 122 -9.79 -5.65 13.23
C HIS A 122 -9.85 -6.87 12.31
N PRO A 123 -10.82 -7.77 12.53
CA PRO A 123 -11.05 -8.89 11.64
C PRO A 123 -11.59 -8.39 10.30
N TYR A 124 -11.27 -9.13 9.24
CA TYR A 124 -11.81 -8.86 7.89
C TYR A 124 -11.99 -10.15 7.11
N TYR A 125 -12.81 -10.10 6.06
CA TYR A 125 -13.17 -11.25 5.25
C TYR A 125 -13.45 -10.85 3.80
N CYS A 126 -13.57 -11.87 2.92
CA CYS A 126 -14.06 -11.70 1.55
C CYS A 126 -15.56 -12.03 1.47
N THR A 127 -16.36 -11.12 0.94
CA THR A 127 -17.82 -11.33 0.79
C THR A 127 -18.17 -12.41 -0.23
N LEU A 128 -17.27 -12.67 -1.18
CA LEU A 128 -17.47 -13.65 -2.26
C LEU A 128 -17.01 -15.07 -1.88
N HIS A 129 -16.09 -15.19 -0.92
CA HIS A 129 -15.43 -16.45 -0.57
C HIS A 129 -15.43 -16.68 0.95
N PRO A 130 -16.40 -17.42 1.50
CA PRO A 130 -16.61 -17.56 2.94
C PRO A 130 -15.40 -18.10 3.74
N TRP A 131 -14.48 -18.75 3.08
CA TRP A 131 -13.27 -19.32 3.69
C TRP A 131 -12.12 -18.32 3.83
N MET A 132 -12.25 -17.13 3.22
CA MET A 132 -11.21 -16.10 3.25
C MET A 132 -11.45 -15.14 4.41
N ALA A 133 -10.56 -15.19 5.39
CA ALA A 133 -10.56 -14.28 6.54
C ALA A 133 -9.13 -13.90 6.95
N GLY A 134 -8.98 -12.75 7.58
CA GLY A 134 -7.74 -12.26 8.14
C GLY A 134 -7.97 -11.32 9.32
N ASN A 135 -6.89 -10.86 9.94
CA ASN A 135 -6.93 -9.96 11.08
C ASN A 135 -5.81 -8.94 10.99
N ILE A 136 -6.13 -7.69 11.26
CA ILE A 136 -5.16 -6.63 11.48
C ILE A 136 -5.11 -6.31 12.98
N LYS A 137 -3.92 -6.32 13.57
CA LYS A 137 -3.70 -5.78 14.90
C LYS A 137 -3.07 -4.39 14.77
N VAL A 138 -3.75 -3.38 15.31
CA VAL A 138 -3.26 -2.01 15.35
C VAL A 138 -2.73 -1.70 16.74
N GLU A 139 -1.46 -1.34 16.82
CA GLU A 139 -0.76 -0.95 18.03
C GLU A 139 -0.46 0.57 18.04
N ARG A 140 -0.08 1.09 19.18
CA ARG A 140 0.36 2.50 19.32
C ARG A 140 1.80 2.68 18.91
#